data_c9fba44562dde18d52a517b7f6538226
#
_entry.id   c9fba44562dde18d52a517b7f6538226
#
_cell.length_a   1.000
_cell.length_b   1.000
_cell.length_c   1.000
_cell.angle_alpha   90.00
_cell.angle_beta   90.00
_cell.angle_gamma   90.00
#
_symmetry.space_group_name_H-M   'P 1'
#
loop_
_entity.id
_entity.type
_entity.pdbx_description
1 polymer ?
#
loop_
_entity_poly.entity_id
_entity_poly.type
_entity_poly.pdbx_seq_one_letter_code
_entity_poly.pdbx_strand_id
1 'polypeptide(L)'
;ALDLTMWLMNNFKTRTVLASTYAKFGPYGRGIGDWGKPVPGGPFDVEDLAAVLMKMQNNATIFLEVSWASHIGEDRFYSQLLGDKGGAEFDTMMLYTEEKGNFVNKKLLYKENDGSLTEVEHFVDCVLKDKEPITKPEQMLGVQRTLDAAQKSAETGQEVRVE
;
A
#
# COMPACT_ATOMS: atom_id res chain seq x y z
N ALA A 1 1.08 1.14 2.33
CA ALA A 1 0.02 1.56 1.39
C ALA A 1 -0.64 0.35 0.70
N LEU A 2 0.11 -0.56 0.08
CA LEU A 2 -0.46 -1.69 -0.69
C LEU A 2 -1.35 -2.58 0.17
N ASP A 3 -0.85 -3.05 1.31
CA ASP A 3 -1.59 -3.90 2.25
C ASP A 3 -2.91 -3.24 2.68
N LEU A 4 -2.85 -1.99 3.15
CA LEU A 4 -4.04 -1.22 3.52
C LEU A 4 -5.06 -1.14 2.37
N THR A 5 -4.61 -0.87 1.14
CA THR A 5 -5.50 -0.78 -0.02
C THR A 5 -6.17 -2.13 -0.31
N MET A 6 -5.40 -3.22 -0.31
CA MET A 6 -5.93 -4.57 -0.50
C MET A 6 -6.90 -4.97 0.62
N TRP A 7 -6.61 -4.56 1.87
CA TRP A 7 -7.47 -4.81 3.02
C TRP A 7 -8.80 -4.05 2.91
N LEU A 8 -8.75 -2.76 2.59
CA LEU A 8 -9.95 -1.95 2.35
C LEU A 8 -10.81 -2.49 1.21
N MET A 9 -10.19 -3.01 0.15
CA MET A 9 -10.87 -3.67 -0.96
C MET A 9 -11.36 -5.10 -0.61
N ASN A 10 -10.93 -5.65 0.52
CA ASN A 10 -11.08 -7.06 0.88
C ASN A 10 -10.67 -8.01 -0.27
N ASN A 11 -9.56 -7.68 -0.95
CA ASN A 11 -9.10 -8.40 -2.12
C ASN A 11 -7.57 -8.47 -2.18
N PHE A 12 -7.01 -9.63 -1.88
CA PHE A 12 -5.58 -9.93 -1.88
C PHE A 12 -5.14 -10.80 -3.07
N LYS A 13 -6.02 -10.95 -4.08
CA LYS A 13 -5.78 -11.82 -5.24
C LYS A 13 -5.42 -10.99 -6.46
N THR A 14 -4.14 -10.71 -6.60
CA THR A 14 -3.58 -10.08 -7.80
C THR A 14 -3.48 -11.09 -8.93
N ARG A 15 -3.79 -10.69 -10.15
CA ARG A 15 -3.69 -11.51 -11.36
C ARG A 15 -2.40 -11.23 -12.11
N THR A 16 -2.12 -9.96 -12.40
CA THR A 16 -0.91 -9.53 -13.10
C THR A 16 -0.38 -8.22 -12.55
N VAL A 17 0.90 -7.99 -12.70
CA VAL A 17 1.61 -6.79 -12.27
C VAL A 17 2.51 -6.27 -13.38
N LEU A 18 2.49 -4.97 -13.62
CA LEU A 18 3.47 -4.23 -14.41
C LEU A 18 4.11 -3.19 -13.51
N ALA A 19 5.43 -3.21 -13.39
CA ALA A 19 6.16 -2.33 -12.48
C ALA A 19 7.41 -1.72 -13.11
N SER A 20 7.78 -0.56 -12.60
CA SER A 20 9.07 0.08 -12.82
C SER A 20 9.63 0.57 -11.51
N THR A 21 10.92 0.36 -11.29
CA THR A 21 11.64 0.81 -10.09
C THR A 21 12.82 1.68 -10.47
N TYR A 22 13.19 2.57 -9.56
CA TYR A 22 14.29 3.52 -9.77
C TYR A 22 15.12 3.63 -8.50
N ALA A 23 16.46 3.71 -8.69
CA ALA A 23 17.44 3.97 -7.64
C ALA A 23 18.28 5.18 -8.05
N LYS A 24 17.78 6.38 -7.78
CA LYS A 24 18.36 7.65 -8.26
C LYS A 24 18.90 8.56 -7.14
N PHE A 25 18.48 8.34 -5.92
CA PHE A 25 18.86 9.13 -4.76
C PHE A 25 19.77 8.36 -3.82
N GLY A 26 19.39 7.16 -3.44
CA GLY A 26 20.11 6.33 -2.49
C GLY A 26 21.56 6.05 -2.88
N PRO A 27 21.88 5.61 -4.12
CA PRO A 27 23.25 5.34 -4.55
C PRO A 27 24.20 6.55 -4.41
N TYR A 28 23.65 7.76 -4.45
CA TYR A 28 24.41 9.01 -4.33
C TYR A 28 24.36 9.63 -2.93
N GLY A 29 23.80 8.94 -1.96
CA GLY A 29 23.61 9.45 -0.62
C GLY A 29 22.71 10.69 -0.55
N ARG A 30 21.75 10.80 -1.47
CA ARG A 30 20.79 11.90 -1.57
C ARG A 30 19.48 11.47 -0.94
N GLY A 31 19.25 11.37 0.15
CA GLY A 31 17.99 11.12 0.83
C GLY A 31 18.12 11.71 2.21
N ILE A 32 17.20 12.55 2.59
CA ILE A 32 17.09 13.03 3.97
C ILE A 32 15.74 12.56 4.44
N GLY A 33 15.73 11.68 5.42
CA GLY A 33 14.51 11.17 6.04
C GLY A 33 14.69 11.03 7.52
N ASP A 34 13.62 10.82 8.23
CA ASP A 34 13.59 10.63 9.68
C ASP A 34 14.32 9.36 10.14
N TRP A 35 14.63 8.47 9.22
CA TRP A 35 15.24 7.16 9.46
C TRP A 35 16.78 7.17 9.49
N GLY A 36 17.39 8.32 9.32
CA GLY A 36 18.84 8.48 9.41
C GLY A 36 19.48 9.08 8.16
N LYS A 37 20.81 9.14 8.19
CA LYS A 37 21.61 9.67 7.08
C LYS A 37 22.14 8.53 6.23
N PRO A 38 22.20 8.69 4.89
CA PRO A 38 22.85 7.71 4.03
C PRO A 38 24.31 7.52 4.42
N VAL A 39 24.81 6.28 4.30
CA VAL A 39 26.24 5.98 4.49
C VAL A 39 26.92 6.14 3.13
N PRO A 40 27.80 7.15 2.94
CA PRO A 40 28.49 7.34 1.68
C PRO A 40 29.31 6.09 1.29
N GLY A 41 29.12 5.59 0.06
CA GLY A 41 29.84 4.41 -0.43
C GLY A 41 29.36 3.07 0.14
N GLY A 42 28.31 3.07 0.93
CA GLY A 42 27.64 1.84 1.37
C GLY A 42 26.93 1.12 0.22
N PRO A 43 26.63 -0.20 0.35
CA PRO A 43 25.84 -0.92 -0.62
C PRO A 43 24.43 -0.32 -0.67
N PHE A 44 23.89 -0.20 -1.89
CA PHE A 44 22.52 0.23 -2.13
C PHE A 44 21.90 -0.70 -3.16
N ASP A 45 21.09 -1.62 -2.70
CA ASP A 45 20.46 -2.72 -3.45
C ASP A 45 18.95 -2.68 -3.43
N VAL A 46 18.38 -1.52 -3.07
CA VAL A 46 16.92 -1.27 -3.06
C VAL A 46 16.57 -0.11 -3.99
N GLU A 47 15.30 0.00 -4.32
CA GLU A 47 14.76 1.16 -5.04
C GLU A 47 14.46 2.33 -4.08
N ASP A 48 14.48 3.54 -4.61
CA ASP A 48 13.98 4.75 -3.94
C ASP A 48 12.61 5.22 -4.44
N LEU A 49 12.18 4.70 -5.60
CA LEU A 49 10.85 4.92 -6.15
C LEU A 49 10.38 3.68 -6.91
N ALA A 50 9.11 3.32 -6.72
CA ALA A 50 8.43 2.32 -7.51
C ALA A 50 7.07 2.83 -8.01
N ALA A 51 6.77 2.54 -9.28
CA ALA A 51 5.46 2.75 -9.90
C ALA A 51 4.92 1.42 -10.40
N VAL A 52 3.73 1.03 -9.93
CA VAL A 52 3.20 -0.33 -10.12
C VAL A 52 1.73 -0.28 -10.54
N LEU A 53 1.41 -0.97 -11.62
CA LEU A 53 0.04 -1.21 -12.06
C LEU A 53 -0.32 -2.68 -11.83
N MET A 54 -1.38 -2.93 -11.07
CA MET A 54 -1.82 -4.27 -10.71
C MET A 54 -3.24 -4.52 -11.23
N LYS A 55 -3.47 -5.68 -11.84
CA LYS A 55 -4.79 -6.19 -12.19
C LYS A 55 -5.18 -7.26 -11.19
N MET A 56 -6.30 -7.06 -10.51
CA MET A 56 -6.85 -8.02 -9.56
C MET A 56 -7.68 -9.11 -10.24
N GLN A 57 -7.89 -10.24 -9.57
CA GLN A 57 -8.68 -11.34 -10.15
C GLN A 57 -10.14 -10.96 -10.40
N ASN A 58 -10.71 -10.04 -9.62
CA ASN A 58 -12.06 -9.49 -9.81
C ASN A 58 -12.13 -8.35 -10.83
N ASN A 59 -11.10 -8.15 -11.64
CA ASN A 59 -10.91 -7.09 -12.63
C ASN A 59 -10.71 -5.66 -12.06
N ALA A 60 -10.67 -5.47 -10.76
CA ALA A 60 -10.24 -4.20 -10.20
C ALA A 60 -8.79 -3.88 -10.60
N THR A 61 -8.42 -2.62 -10.56
CA THR A 61 -7.06 -2.17 -10.86
C THR A 61 -6.55 -1.36 -9.67
N ILE A 62 -5.32 -1.62 -9.26
CA ILE A 62 -4.59 -0.80 -8.29
C ILE A 62 -3.44 -0.12 -9.03
N PHE A 63 -3.33 1.19 -8.87
CA PHE A 63 -2.15 1.96 -9.23
C PHE A 63 -1.43 2.35 -7.94
N LEU A 64 -0.18 1.94 -7.80
CA LEU A 64 0.65 2.21 -6.64
C LEU A 64 1.86 3.03 -7.07
N GLU A 65 2.06 4.15 -6.40
CA GLU A 65 3.31 4.91 -6.44
C GLU A 65 3.84 5.00 -5.03
N VAL A 66 5.10 4.64 -4.84
CA VAL A 66 5.76 4.69 -3.54
C VAL A 66 7.19 5.18 -3.70
N SER A 67 7.59 6.12 -2.85
CA SER A 67 8.95 6.63 -2.81
C SER A 67 9.30 7.03 -1.39
N TRP A 68 10.54 6.75 -0.98
CA TRP A 68 11.09 7.27 0.26
C TRP A 68 12.07 8.44 0.01
N ALA A 69 12.41 8.72 -1.28
CA ALA A 69 13.21 9.86 -1.68
C ALA A 69 12.82 10.33 -3.08
N SER A 70 12.24 11.51 -3.18
CA SER A 70 11.87 12.13 -4.45
C SER A 70 11.75 13.67 -4.29
N HIS A 71 11.81 14.39 -5.41
CA HIS A 71 11.56 15.84 -5.42
C HIS A 71 10.05 16.09 -5.51
N ILE A 72 9.39 16.09 -4.35
CA ILE A 72 7.95 16.38 -4.22
C ILE A 72 7.73 17.57 -3.28
N GLY A 73 6.57 18.19 -3.34
CA GLY A 73 6.27 19.38 -2.54
C GLY A 73 6.01 19.08 -1.06
N GLU A 74 5.48 17.91 -0.76
CA GLU A 74 5.15 17.44 0.60
C GLU A 74 5.09 15.92 0.64
N ASP A 75 5.36 15.33 1.80
CA ASP A 75 5.15 13.91 2.04
C ASP A 75 3.66 13.59 2.10
N ARG A 76 3.27 12.50 1.42
CA ARG A 76 1.88 12.07 1.34
C ARG A 76 1.76 10.58 1.55
N PHE A 77 0.85 10.19 2.42
CA PHE A 77 0.39 8.82 2.54
C PHE A 77 -1.11 8.79 2.31
N TYR A 78 -1.54 8.27 1.17
CA TYR A 78 -2.96 8.24 0.80
C TYR A 78 -3.35 6.90 0.19
N SER A 79 -4.64 6.60 0.27
CA SER A 79 -5.26 5.53 -0.50
C SER A 79 -6.64 6.01 -0.93
N GLN A 80 -6.91 5.96 -2.23
CA GLN A 80 -8.18 6.35 -2.82
C GLN A 80 -8.84 5.15 -3.49
N LEU A 81 -10.09 4.90 -3.14
CA LEU A 81 -10.92 3.85 -3.73
C LEU A 81 -11.98 4.49 -4.63
N LEU A 82 -12.04 4.04 -5.88
CA LEU A 82 -13.02 4.46 -6.87
C LEU A 82 -13.90 3.26 -7.23
N GLY A 83 -15.12 3.25 -6.77
CA GLY A 83 -16.08 2.15 -6.98
C GLY A 83 -17.36 2.61 -7.66
N ASP A 84 -18.10 1.66 -8.20
CA ASP A 84 -19.39 1.88 -8.88
C ASP A 84 -20.53 2.27 -7.94
N LYS A 85 -20.39 2.00 -6.64
CA LYS A 85 -21.37 2.34 -5.59
C LYS A 85 -20.93 3.50 -4.70
N GLY A 86 -19.72 3.99 -4.90
CA GLY A 86 -19.14 5.08 -4.13
C GLY A 86 -17.63 5.02 -4.14
N GLY A 87 -17.00 6.00 -3.50
CA GLY A 87 -15.57 6.11 -3.33
C GLY A 87 -15.18 6.40 -1.89
N ALA A 88 -13.89 6.26 -1.60
CA ALA A 88 -13.33 6.59 -0.30
C ALA A 88 -11.93 7.15 -0.43
N GLU A 89 -11.56 8.06 0.44
CA GLU A 89 -10.20 8.54 0.64
C GLU A 89 -9.78 8.30 2.08
N PHE A 90 -8.66 7.61 2.25
CA PHE A 90 -8.19 7.25 3.59
C PHE A 90 -7.54 8.42 4.33
N ASP A 91 -6.73 9.22 3.65
CA ASP A 91 -6.02 10.36 4.25
C ASP A 91 -6.95 11.48 4.72
N THR A 92 -8.02 11.73 3.98
CA THR A 92 -9.04 12.74 4.32
C THR A 92 -10.21 12.18 5.12
N MET A 93 -10.30 10.86 5.26
CA MET A 93 -11.42 10.11 5.87
C MET A 93 -12.77 10.46 5.22
N MET A 94 -12.77 10.60 3.90
CA MET A 94 -13.96 10.96 3.11
C MET A 94 -14.58 9.73 2.44
N LEU A 95 -15.90 9.68 2.48
CA LEU A 95 -16.72 8.78 1.66
C LEU A 95 -17.52 9.60 0.65
N TYR A 96 -17.52 9.11 -0.57
CA TYR A 96 -18.28 9.66 -1.69
C TYR A 96 -19.37 8.68 -2.08
N THR A 97 -20.62 9.09 -2.06
CA THR A 97 -21.76 8.20 -2.30
C THR A 97 -22.90 8.95 -3.01
N GLU A 98 -23.95 8.23 -3.35
CA GLU A 98 -25.16 8.80 -3.90
C GLU A 98 -26.34 8.50 -2.96
N GLU A 99 -27.12 9.53 -2.66
CA GLU A 99 -28.37 9.41 -1.89
C GLU A 99 -29.51 10.13 -2.61
N LYS A 100 -30.57 9.41 -2.91
CA LYS A 100 -31.77 9.95 -3.61
C LYS A 100 -31.43 10.67 -4.91
N GLY A 101 -30.46 10.16 -5.68
CA GLY A 101 -30.01 10.73 -6.95
C GLY A 101 -29.07 11.94 -6.83
N ASN A 102 -28.55 12.23 -5.63
CA ASN A 102 -27.60 13.33 -5.40
C ASN A 102 -26.27 12.80 -4.88
N PHE A 103 -25.16 13.36 -5.36
CA PHE A 103 -23.84 13.09 -4.80
C PHE A 103 -23.73 13.64 -3.37
N VAL A 104 -23.22 12.84 -2.47
CA VAL A 104 -23.05 13.17 -1.06
C VAL A 104 -21.63 12.83 -0.62
N ASN A 105 -20.97 13.80 0.02
CA ASN A 105 -19.68 13.63 0.64
C ASN A 105 -19.86 13.51 2.15
N LYS A 106 -19.34 12.44 2.75
CA LYS A 106 -19.41 12.17 4.19
C LYS A 106 -18.01 12.11 4.77
N LYS A 107 -17.73 12.95 5.75
CA LYS A 107 -16.50 12.84 6.53
C LYS A 107 -16.70 11.86 7.67
N LEU A 108 -15.87 10.84 7.74
CA LEU A 108 -15.84 9.90 8.86
C LEU A 108 -15.10 10.56 10.03
N LEU A 109 -15.75 10.54 11.20
CA LEU A 109 -15.12 10.94 12.46
C LEU A 109 -14.75 9.67 13.22
N TYR A 110 -13.52 9.57 13.65
CA TYR A 110 -13.02 8.46 14.45
C TYR A 110 -12.31 8.98 15.69
N LYS A 111 -12.26 8.15 16.71
CA LYS A 111 -11.48 8.44 17.91
C LYS A 111 -10.06 7.98 17.66
N GLU A 112 -9.12 8.91 17.77
CA GLU A 112 -7.70 8.57 17.71
C GLU A 112 -7.32 7.60 18.83
N ASN A 113 -6.50 6.63 18.51
CA ASN A 113 -5.93 5.69 19.45
C ASN A 113 -4.44 5.46 19.11
N ASP A 114 -3.71 4.88 20.05
CA ASP A 114 -2.37 4.41 19.78
C ASP A 114 -2.47 3.11 18.95
N GLY A 115 -2.22 3.24 17.64
CA GLY A 115 -2.31 2.12 16.69
C GLY A 115 -1.33 1.00 17.04
N SER A 116 -0.11 1.31 17.44
CA SER A 116 0.92 0.34 17.80
C SER A 116 0.55 -0.44 19.05
N LEU A 117 0.04 0.24 20.06
CA LEU A 117 -0.44 -0.41 21.28
C LEU A 117 -1.64 -1.33 20.96
N THR A 118 -2.60 -0.83 20.19
CA THR A 118 -3.80 -1.59 19.81
C THR A 118 -3.44 -2.85 19.01
N GLU A 119 -2.46 -2.78 18.12
CA GLU A 119 -1.96 -3.91 17.36
C GLU A 119 -1.37 -4.99 18.27
N VAL A 120 -0.49 -4.59 19.20
CA VAL A 120 0.12 -5.52 20.16
C VAL A 120 -0.94 -6.15 21.08
N GLU A 121 -1.85 -5.35 21.63
CA GLU A 121 -2.94 -5.84 22.47
C GLU A 121 -3.84 -6.83 21.72
N HIS A 122 -4.17 -6.54 20.46
CA HIS A 122 -4.95 -7.45 19.61
C HIS A 122 -4.22 -8.79 19.40
N PHE A 123 -2.93 -8.75 19.09
CA PHE A 123 -2.15 -9.96 18.87
C PHE A 123 -2.04 -10.81 20.15
N VAL A 124 -1.74 -10.20 21.29
CA VAL A 124 -1.72 -10.86 22.61
C VAL A 124 -3.07 -11.49 22.94
N ASP A 125 -4.16 -10.75 22.69
CA ASP A 125 -5.53 -11.25 22.89
C ASP A 125 -5.83 -12.49 22.02
N CYS A 126 -5.38 -12.48 20.76
CA CYS A 126 -5.52 -13.63 19.86
C CYS A 126 -4.80 -14.87 20.40
N VAL A 127 -3.56 -14.71 20.89
CA VAL A 127 -2.79 -15.81 21.49
C VAL A 127 -3.44 -16.33 22.77
N LEU A 128 -3.84 -15.45 23.69
CA LEU A 128 -4.40 -15.85 24.98
C LEU A 128 -5.79 -16.46 24.88
N LYS A 129 -6.58 -16.07 23.88
CA LYS A 129 -7.98 -16.48 23.73
C LYS A 129 -8.21 -17.43 22.56
N ASP A 130 -7.14 -17.91 21.93
CA ASP A 130 -7.17 -18.79 20.73
C ASP A 130 -8.10 -18.23 19.64
N LYS A 131 -7.94 -16.94 19.32
CA LYS A 131 -8.71 -16.24 18.30
C LYS A 131 -7.90 -16.03 17.02
N GLU A 132 -8.58 -16.06 15.90
CA GLU A 132 -7.96 -15.62 14.64
C GLU A 132 -7.65 -14.12 14.66
N PRO A 133 -6.44 -13.71 14.21
CA PRO A 133 -6.12 -12.29 14.04
C PRO A 133 -6.93 -11.66 12.90
N ILE A 134 -7.14 -10.35 12.98
CA ILE A 134 -7.80 -9.57 11.92
C ILE A 134 -7.04 -9.72 10.59
N THR A 135 -5.70 -9.69 10.66
CA THR A 135 -4.82 -9.88 9.51
C THR A 135 -4.47 -11.37 9.41
N LYS A 136 -4.91 -12.02 8.33
CA LYS A 136 -4.70 -13.46 8.13
C LYS A 136 -3.40 -13.73 7.37
N PRO A 137 -2.72 -14.85 7.64
CA PRO A 137 -1.50 -15.24 6.91
C PRO A 137 -1.66 -15.28 5.39
N GLU A 138 -2.81 -15.73 4.89
CA GLU A 138 -3.11 -15.80 3.46
C GLU A 138 -3.17 -14.41 2.81
N GLN A 139 -3.59 -13.40 3.55
CA GLN A 139 -3.60 -12.01 3.10
C GLN A 139 -2.17 -11.50 2.93
N MET A 140 -1.31 -11.78 3.90
CA MET A 140 0.12 -11.42 3.83
C MET A 140 0.84 -12.12 2.68
N LEU A 141 0.54 -13.41 2.46
CA LEU A 141 1.04 -14.15 1.29
C LEU A 141 0.58 -13.50 -0.03
N GLY A 142 -0.65 -13.03 -0.10
CA GLY A 142 -1.17 -12.32 -1.27
C GLY A 142 -0.40 -11.02 -1.54
N VAL A 143 -0.10 -10.25 -0.50
CA VAL A 143 0.74 -9.04 -0.60
C VAL A 143 2.15 -9.42 -1.07
N GLN A 144 2.80 -10.40 -0.43
CA GLN A 144 4.17 -10.80 -0.76
C GLN A 144 4.29 -11.28 -2.21
N ARG A 145 3.40 -12.15 -2.68
CA ARG A 145 3.39 -12.61 -4.07
C ARG A 145 3.24 -11.45 -5.06
N THR A 146 2.46 -10.45 -4.69
CA THR A 146 2.30 -9.25 -5.53
C THR A 146 3.59 -8.43 -5.58
N LEU A 147 4.31 -8.29 -4.47
CA LEU A 147 5.60 -7.60 -4.41
C LEU A 147 6.68 -8.36 -5.20
N ASP A 148 6.75 -9.69 -5.06
CA ASP A 148 7.68 -10.53 -5.82
C ASP A 148 7.44 -10.40 -7.34
N ALA A 149 6.17 -10.39 -7.76
CA ALA A 149 5.80 -10.17 -9.15
C ALA A 149 6.14 -8.76 -9.63
N ALA A 150 6.01 -7.74 -8.77
CA ALA A 150 6.38 -6.37 -9.10
C ALA A 150 7.89 -6.23 -9.30
N GLN A 151 8.69 -6.83 -8.42
CA GLN A 151 10.15 -6.88 -8.58
C GLN A 151 10.53 -7.55 -9.89
N LYS A 152 9.99 -8.74 -10.17
CA LYS A 152 10.25 -9.46 -11.42
C LYS A 152 9.83 -8.66 -12.65
N SER A 153 8.71 -7.94 -12.57
CA SER A 153 8.26 -7.07 -13.65
C SER A 153 9.21 -5.90 -13.89
N ALA A 154 9.70 -5.27 -12.84
CA ALA A 154 10.67 -4.19 -12.94
C ALA A 154 12.01 -4.65 -13.55
N GLU A 155 12.46 -5.85 -13.20
CA GLU A 155 13.68 -6.46 -13.75
C GLU A 155 13.56 -6.82 -15.24
N THR A 156 12.40 -7.34 -15.65
CA THR A 156 12.18 -7.81 -17.03
C THR A 156 11.61 -6.77 -17.97
N GLY A 157 11.02 -5.70 -17.44
CA GLY A 157 10.27 -4.69 -18.19
C GLY A 157 8.96 -5.21 -18.78
N GLN A 158 8.44 -6.33 -18.29
CA GLN A 158 7.24 -6.99 -18.80
C GLN A 158 6.18 -7.18 -17.72
N GLU A 159 4.91 -7.31 -18.14
CA GLU A 159 3.83 -7.73 -17.25
C GLU A 159 4.08 -9.16 -16.75
N VAL A 160 3.97 -9.38 -15.45
CA VAL A 160 4.17 -10.65 -14.78
C VAL A 160 2.87 -11.15 -14.18
N ARG A 161 2.58 -12.44 -14.37
CA ARG A 161 1.46 -13.12 -13.73
C ARG A 161 1.82 -13.49 -12.29
N VAL A 162 0.92 -13.25 -11.35
CA VAL A 162 1.07 -13.65 -9.95
C VAL A 162 0.63 -15.11 -9.79
N GLU A 163 1.50 -15.92 -9.18
CA GLU A 163 1.30 -17.36 -8.93
C GLU A 163 0.82 -17.64 -7.50
#